data_2572991ca39901cec219b6d74e081314
#
_entry.id   2572991ca39901cec219b6d74e081314
#
_cell.length_a   1.000
_cell.length_b   1.000
_cell.length_c   1.000
_cell.angle_alpha   90.00
_cell.angle_beta   90.00
_cell.angle_gamma   90.00
#
_symmetry.space_group_name_H-M   'P 1'
#
loop_
_entity.id
_entity.type
_entity.pdbx_description
1 polymer ?
#
loop_
_entity_poly.entity_id
_entity_poly.type
_entity_poly.pdbx_seq_one_letter_code
_entity_poly.pdbx_strand_id
1 'polypeptide(L)'
;TIADKVTIDGRFIDLKRYSEEETKVLMLNKQAGVICSNKDEEGRKSVFDFLPENTRWVMVGRLDLNSAGLLLFTNNGDLANKLMHPSSEIDREYAVRVLGRVSDEDIKQLISGIELEDGFAKFHKVTIGGGDGANRWYHVVVREGRKREVRRLWEALDFKVSRLIRTRFSDIRMPDNLRANQSELLKPKQVQSLLNSVNLLP
;
A
#
# COMPACT_ATOMS: atom_id res chain seq x y z
N THR A 1 -18.70 -6.31 26.48
CA THR A 1 -20.02 -6.60 25.87
C THR A 1 -20.54 -5.31 25.22
N ILE A 2 -21.28 -5.40 24.11
CA ILE A 2 -21.88 -4.29 23.33
C ILE A 2 -22.80 -3.35 24.14
N ALA A 3 -22.99 -3.64 25.44
CA ALA A 3 -23.82 -2.89 26.36
C ALA A 3 -23.07 -1.89 27.26
N ASP A 4 -21.74 -1.76 27.10
CA ASP A 4 -20.97 -0.85 27.95
C ASP A 4 -21.13 0.59 27.47
N LYS A 5 -21.68 1.43 28.36
CA LYS A 5 -21.82 2.87 28.15
C LYS A 5 -20.45 3.53 28.30
N VAL A 6 -19.82 3.93 27.18
CA VAL A 6 -18.55 4.66 27.21
C VAL A 6 -18.82 6.16 27.17
N THR A 7 -18.18 6.90 28.08
CA THR A 7 -18.23 8.36 28.14
C THR A 7 -16.82 8.91 27.94
N ILE A 8 -16.61 9.81 26.98
CA ILE A 8 -15.36 10.56 26.81
C ILE A 8 -15.68 12.04 27.03
N ASP A 9 -14.96 12.68 27.94
CA ASP A 9 -15.16 14.10 28.33
C ASP A 9 -16.61 14.46 28.68
N GLY A 10 -17.29 13.54 29.40
CA GLY A 10 -18.69 13.71 29.83
C GLY A 10 -19.74 13.56 28.73
N ARG A 11 -19.36 13.23 27.52
CA ARG A 11 -20.26 12.96 26.38
C ARG A 11 -20.44 11.47 26.19
N PHE A 12 -21.69 11.04 26.12
CA PHE A 12 -22.07 9.65 25.86
C PHE A 12 -21.71 9.28 24.42
N ILE A 13 -20.95 8.18 24.24
CA ILE A 13 -20.64 7.62 22.92
C ILE A 13 -21.50 6.38 22.72
N ASP A 14 -22.37 6.42 21.73
CA ASP A 14 -23.14 5.27 21.29
C ASP A 14 -22.26 4.33 20.46
N LEU A 15 -21.73 3.29 21.12
CA LEU A 15 -20.88 2.28 20.47
C LEU A 15 -21.64 1.50 19.38
N LYS A 16 -22.97 1.38 19.46
CA LYS A 16 -23.77 0.73 18.43
C LYS A 16 -23.66 1.44 17.08
N ARG A 17 -23.60 2.76 17.08
CA ARG A 17 -23.48 3.57 15.88
C ARG A 17 -22.16 3.34 15.14
N TYR A 18 -21.10 2.94 15.85
CA TYR A 18 -19.79 2.59 15.27
C TYR A 18 -19.68 1.11 14.87
N SER A 19 -20.50 0.23 15.46
CA SER A 19 -20.52 -1.20 15.12
C SER A 19 -21.43 -1.55 13.93
N GLU A 20 -22.33 -0.66 13.53
CA GLU A 20 -23.28 -0.85 12.42
C GLU A 20 -22.85 -0.17 11.11
N GLU A 21 -21.75 0.59 11.12
CA GLU A 21 -21.29 1.23 9.89
C GLU A 21 -20.63 0.20 8.96
N GLU A 22 -21.24 0.01 7.78
CA GLU A 22 -20.70 -0.89 6.75
C GLU A 22 -19.23 -0.58 6.47
N THR A 23 -18.38 -1.61 6.46
CA THR A 23 -16.96 -1.45 6.12
C THR A 23 -16.82 -0.98 4.67
N LYS A 24 -16.24 0.20 4.50
CA LYS A 24 -15.91 0.78 3.21
C LYS A 24 -14.40 0.77 3.00
N VAL A 25 -14.00 0.50 1.79
CA VAL A 25 -12.61 0.62 1.37
C VAL A 25 -12.54 1.49 0.12
N LEU A 26 -11.65 2.47 0.13
CA LEU A 26 -11.38 3.37 -0.97
C LEU A 26 -9.98 3.09 -1.52
N MET A 27 -9.84 3.02 -2.83
CA MET A 27 -8.55 3.04 -3.51
C MET A 27 -8.25 4.43 -4.06
N LEU A 28 -7.00 4.84 -3.95
CA LEU A 28 -6.47 6.08 -4.52
C LEU A 28 -5.26 5.74 -5.40
N ASN A 29 -5.20 6.28 -6.61
CA ASN A 29 -3.98 6.28 -7.41
C ASN A 29 -3.10 7.47 -7.01
N LYS A 30 -2.25 7.28 -6.01
CA LYS A 30 -1.35 8.33 -5.52
C LYS A 30 -0.33 8.74 -6.57
N GLN A 31 -0.19 10.02 -6.85
CA GLN A 31 0.88 10.58 -7.68
C GLN A 31 2.19 10.73 -6.87
N ALA A 32 3.33 10.60 -7.54
CA ALA A 32 4.62 11.00 -6.96
C ALA A 32 4.61 12.50 -6.62
N GLY A 33 5.24 12.88 -5.50
CA GLY A 33 5.22 14.26 -4.99
C GLY A 33 4.07 14.58 -4.03
N VAL A 34 3.06 13.70 -3.89
CA VAL A 34 2.00 13.80 -2.88
C VAL A 34 2.45 13.06 -1.61
N ILE A 35 2.21 13.64 -0.44
CA ILE A 35 2.62 13.06 0.85
C ILE A 35 1.53 12.16 1.47
N CYS A 36 1.97 11.16 2.24
CA CYS A 36 1.12 10.30 3.06
C CYS A 36 1.10 10.78 4.52
N SER A 37 0.67 12.01 4.76
CA SER A 37 0.58 12.62 6.09
C SER A 37 -0.55 13.63 6.12
N ASN A 38 -1.19 13.80 7.29
CA ASN A 38 -2.20 14.83 7.53
C ASN A 38 -1.60 16.23 7.75
N LYS A 39 -0.30 16.29 8.06
CA LYS A 39 0.42 17.56 8.29
C LYS A 39 1.64 17.60 7.39
N ASP A 40 1.79 18.71 6.71
CA ASP A 40 2.98 19.04 5.94
C ASP A 40 3.42 20.46 6.24
N GLU A 41 4.68 20.61 6.65
CA GLU A 41 5.28 21.91 6.96
C GLU A 41 5.72 22.66 5.68
N GLU A 42 5.83 21.95 4.56
CA GLU A 42 6.27 22.50 3.27
C GLU A 42 5.11 22.84 2.32
N GLY A 43 3.85 22.66 2.76
CA GLY A 43 2.65 22.99 1.99
C GLY A 43 2.39 22.08 0.78
N ARG A 44 2.94 20.86 0.75
CA ARG A 44 2.69 19.87 -0.30
C ARG A 44 1.28 19.28 -0.17
N LYS A 45 0.69 18.88 -1.27
CA LYS A 45 -0.59 18.18 -1.25
C LYS A 45 -0.49 16.84 -0.53
N SER A 46 -1.48 16.57 0.31
CA SER A 46 -1.63 15.31 1.03
C SER A 46 -2.53 14.34 0.26
N VAL A 47 -2.37 13.04 0.48
CA VAL A 47 -3.29 12.02 -0.03
C VAL A 47 -4.72 12.24 0.47
N PHE A 48 -4.90 12.85 1.64
CA PHE A 48 -6.21 13.14 2.22
C PHE A 48 -6.98 14.22 1.47
N ASP A 49 -6.29 15.11 0.73
CA ASP A 49 -6.93 16.16 -0.09
C ASP A 49 -7.71 15.59 -1.30
N PHE A 50 -7.53 14.30 -1.59
CA PHE A 50 -8.17 13.61 -2.70
C PHE A 50 -9.24 12.60 -2.25
N LEU A 51 -9.59 12.59 -0.96
CA LEU A 51 -10.58 11.68 -0.39
C LEU A 51 -11.92 12.38 -0.17
N PRO A 52 -13.05 11.65 -0.21
CA PRO A 52 -14.36 12.19 0.15
C PRO A 52 -14.39 12.64 1.62
N GLU A 53 -14.96 13.83 1.88
CA GLU A 53 -14.97 14.48 3.20
C GLU A 53 -15.89 13.79 4.24
N ASN A 54 -16.93 13.09 3.80
CA ASN A 54 -17.99 12.59 4.68
C ASN A 54 -17.68 11.28 5.42
N THR A 55 -16.44 10.81 5.38
CA THR A 55 -16.00 9.56 6.02
C THR A 55 -14.65 9.76 6.67
N ARG A 56 -14.49 9.24 7.90
CA ARG A 56 -13.19 9.18 8.55
C ARG A 56 -12.36 8.06 7.94
N TRP A 57 -11.44 8.41 7.06
CA TRP A 57 -10.56 7.47 6.40
C TRP A 57 -9.30 7.17 7.19
N VAL A 58 -9.00 5.88 7.36
CA VAL A 58 -7.73 5.36 7.89
C VAL A 58 -6.92 4.82 6.73
N MET A 59 -5.71 5.31 6.58
CA MET A 59 -4.80 4.87 5.50
C MET A 59 -4.22 3.49 5.78
N VAL A 60 -4.27 2.59 4.79
CA VAL A 60 -3.70 1.24 4.87
C VAL A 60 -2.25 1.26 4.36
N GLY A 61 -1.32 1.49 5.27
CA GLY A 61 0.09 1.65 4.95
C GLY A 61 0.41 2.97 4.27
N ARG A 62 1.61 3.08 3.75
CA ARG A 62 2.13 4.32 3.16
C ARG A 62 2.85 4.04 1.84
N LEU A 63 2.99 5.06 1.02
CA LEU A 63 3.94 5.13 -0.08
C LEU A 63 4.86 6.33 0.15
N ASP A 64 6.13 6.17 -0.21
CA ASP A 64 7.11 7.25 -0.13
C ASP A 64 6.71 8.43 -1.06
N LEU A 65 7.27 9.61 -0.81
CA LEU A 65 7.03 10.81 -1.60
C LEU A 65 7.23 10.54 -3.12
N ASN A 66 8.32 9.88 -3.48
CA ASN A 66 8.71 9.58 -4.86
C ASN A 66 8.13 8.25 -5.39
N SER A 67 7.17 7.65 -4.69
CA SER A 67 6.46 6.45 -5.11
C SER A 67 5.02 6.79 -5.47
N ALA A 68 4.49 6.09 -6.47
CA ALA A 68 3.14 6.29 -6.98
C ALA A 68 2.30 5.02 -6.88
N GLY A 69 1.03 5.10 -7.26
CA GLY A 69 0.14 3.97 -7.47
C GLY A 69 -0.84 3.72 -6.35
N LEU A 70 -1.29 2.51 -6.25
CA LEU A 70 -2.41 2.08 -5.40
C LEU A 70 -2.15 2.32 -3.92
N LEU A 71 -2.99 3.12 -3.29
CA LEU A 71 -3.06 3.30 -1.85
C LEU A 71 -4.50 3.06 -1.40
N LEU A 72 -4.67 2.27 -0.34
CA LEU A 72 -5.98 1.93 0.20
C LEU A 72 -6.28 2.74 1.46
N PHE A 73 -7.55 3.04 1.66
CA PHE A 73 -8.10 3.67 2.85
C PHE A 73 -9.36 2.93 3.27
N THR A 74 -9.66 2.90 4.54
CA THR A 74 -10.88 2.28 5.06
C THR A 74 -11.44 3.07 6.24
N ASN A 75 -12.74 2.96 6.48
CA ASN A 75 -13.38 3.44 7.72
C ASN A 75 -13.24 2.44 8.88
N ASN A 76 -12.75 1.22 8.61
CA ASN A 76 -12.57 0.16 9.59
C ASN A 76 -11.10 0.09 10.05
N GLY A 77 -10.82 0.55 11.28
CA GLY A 77 -9.47 0.59 11.84
C GLY A 77 -8.86 -0.80 12.07
N ASP A 78 -9.67 -1.80 12.40
CA ASP A 78 -9.21 -3.17 12.61
C ASP A 78 -8.75 -3.80 11.30
N LEU A 79 -9.51 -3.57 10.23
CA LEU A 79 -9.11 -3.98 8.88
C LEU A 79 -7.80 -3.33 8.47
N ALA A 80 -7.67 -2.01 8.67
CA ALA A 80 -6.43 -1.29 8.35
C ALA A 80 -5.24 -1.87 9.12
N ASN A 81 -5.40 -2.09 10.43
CA ASN A 81 -4.35 -2.63 11.29
C ASN A 81 -3.91 -4.02 10.84
N LYS A 82 -4.86 -4.94 10.61
CA LYS A 82 -4.57 -6.31 10.15
C LYS A 82 -3.91 -6.33 8.77
N LEU A 83 -4.37 -5.52 7.81
CA LEU A 83 -3.76 -5.43 6.48
C LEU A 83 -2.33 -4.89 6.49
N MET A 84 -2.00 -4.05 7.48
CA MET A 84 -0.64 -3.49 7.64
C MET A 84 0.29 -4.39 8.43
N HIS A 85 -0.24 -5.27 9.28
CA HIS A 85 0.58 -6.07 10.19
C HIS A 85 1.49 -7.02 9.40
N PRO A 86 2.79 -7.12 9.74
CA PRO A 86 3.75 -7.97 9.01
C PRO A 86 3.34 -9.45 8.98
N SER A 87 2.75 -9.97 10.06
CA SER A 87 2.31 -11.38 10.14
C SER A 87 1.17 -11.74 9.17
N SER A 88 0.51 -10.76 8.58
CA SER A 88 -0.53 -11.02 7.56
C SER A 88 0.06 -11.33 6.19
N GLU A 89 1.35 -11.14 5.99
CA GLU A 89 2.10 -11.46 4.76
C GLU A 89 1.38 -11.05 3.46
N ILE A 90 0.71 -9.91 3.50
CA ILE A 90 -0.07 -9.42 2.36
C ILE A 90 0.83 -9.09 1.17
N ASP A 91 0.56 -9.67 0.03
CA ASP A 91 1.26 -9.38 -1.22
C ASP A 91 1.10 -7.92 -1.65
N ARG A 92 2.21 -7.26 -1.93
CA ARG A 92 2.28 -5.92 -2.53
C ARG A 92 3.08 -6.00 -3.81
N GLU A 93 2.43 -5.73 -4.94
CA GLU A 93 3.08 -5.79 -6.26
C GLU A 93 3.42 -4.39 -6.73
N TYR A 94 4.62 -4.24 -7.24
CA TYR A 94 5.13 -2.97 -7.76
C TYR A 94 5.64 -3.13 -9.18
N ALA A 95 5.32 -2.17 -10.05
CA ALA A 95 6.04 -1.92 -11.27
C ALA A 95 7.24 -1.02 -10.96
N VAL A 96 8.43 -1.50 -11.26
CA VAL A 96 9.71 -0.85 -10.94
C VAL A 96 10.47 -0.58 -12.21
N ARG A 97 10.81 0.67 -12.48
CA ARG A 97 11.71 1.02 -13.59
C ARG A 97 13.13 1.15 -13.07
N VAL A 98 13.98 0.24 -13.51
CA VAL A 98 15.37 0.09 -13.08
C VAL A 98 16.30 0.59 -14.19
N LEU A 99 17.30 1.36 -13.79
CA LEU A 99 18.39 1.81 -14.69
C LEU A 99 19.52 0.77 -14.60
N GLY A 100 19.95 0.29 -15.76
CA GLY A 100 21.01 -0.70 -15.90
C GLY A 100 20.53 -2.00 -16.51
N ARG A 101 21.51 -2.89 -16.79
CA ARG A 101 21.26 -4.21 -17.36
C ARG A 101 21.25 -5.25 -16.25
N VAL A 102 20.07 -5.67 -15.85
CA VAL A 102 19.88 -6.71 -14.82
C VAL A 102 20.09 -8.08 -15.47
N SER A 103 20.95 -8.90 -14.89
CA SER A 103 21.20 -10.29 -15.29
C SER A 103 20.24 -11.26 -14.63
N ASP A 104 20.21 -12.50 -15.13
CA ASP A 104 19.44 -13.58 -14.50
C ASP A 104 19.99 -13.93 -13.12
N GLU A 105 21.29 -13.75 -12.89
CA GLU A 105 21.96 -13.93 -11.61
C GLU A 105 21.50 -12.89 -10.58
N ASP A 106 21.38 -11.62 -10.96
CA ASP A 106 20.85 -10.56 -10.12
C ASP A 106 19.40 -10.87 -9.70
N ILE A 107 18.57 -11.33 -10.64
CA ILE A 107 17.19 -11.74 -10.37
C ILE A 107 17.14 -12.91 -9.38
N LYS A 108 17.99 -13.92 -9.55
CA LYS A 108 18.07 -15.06 -8.60
C LYS A 108 18.48 -14.58 -7.21
N GLN A 109 19.45 -13.66 -7.10
CA GLN A 109 19.88 -13.11 -5.84
C GLN A 109 18.77 -12.31 -5.16
N LEU A 110 18.02 -11.48 -5.89
CA LEU A 110 16.87 -10.73 -5.37
C LEU A 110 15.75 -11.64 -4.85
N ILE A 111 15.54 -12.81 -5.47
CA ILE A 111 14.55 -13.79 -5.04
C ILE A 111 15.06 -14.65 -3.88
N SER A 112 16.34 -15.01 -3.88
CA SER A 112 16.97 -15.77 -2.79
C SER A 112 17.04 -14.93 -1.50
N GLY A 113 17.25 -13.63 -1.65
CA GLY A 113 17.26 -12.64 -0.58
C GLY A 113 18.65 -12.04 -0.34
N ILE A 114 18.63 -10.86 0.25
CA ILE A 114 19.78 -10.02 0.52
C ILE A 114 19.72 -9.54 1.97
N GLU A 115 20.86 -9.52 2.66
CA GLU A 115 20.97 -8.91 3.97
C GLU A 115 21.02 -7.39 3.81
N LEU A 116 20.00 -6.70 4.34
CA LEU A 116 19.93 -5.25 4.42
C LEU A 116 20.29 -4.80 5.84
N GLU A 117 20.47 -3.50 6.08
CA GLU A 117 20.81 -2.96 7.41
C GLU A 117 19.83 -3.36 8.52
N ASP A 118 18.54 -3.57 8.17
CA ASP A 118 17.45 -3.94 9.07
C ASP A 118 17.04 -5.42 8.96
N GLY A 119 17.92 -6.26 8.42
CA GLY A 119 17.79 -7.71 8.32
C GLY A 119 17.48 -8.21 6.91
N PHE A 120 17.35 -9.50 6.80
CA PHE A 120 17.15 -10.21 5.54
C PHE A 120 15.85 -9.79 4.84
N ALA A 121 15.94 -9.52 3.52
CA ALA A 121 14.82 -9.12 2.68
C ALA A 121 14.91 -9.78 1.30
N LYS A 122 13.76 -9.99 0.64
CA LYS A 122 13.70 -10.59 -0.69
C LYS A 122 12.47 -10.16 -1.48
N PHE A 123 12.51 -10.31 -2.78
CA PHE A 123 11.31 -10.38 -3.59
C PHE A 123 10.74 -11.80 -3.61
N HIS A 124 9.45 -11.94 -3.38
CA HIS A 124 8.75 -13.22 -3.53
C HIS A 124 8.52 -13.58 -5.00
N LYS A 125 8.55 -12.58 -5.87
CA LYS A 125 8.45 -12.75 -7.33
C LYS A 125 9.12 -11.58 -8.04
N VAL A 126 9.82 -11.86 -9.14
CA VAL A 126 10.30 -10.87 -10.09
C VAL A 126 9.90 -11.32 -11.49
N THR A 127 9.30 -10.42 -12.26
CA THR A 127 8.90 -10.68 -13.65
C THR A 127 9.36 -9.50 -14.52
N ILE A 128 9.89 -9.78 -15.69
CA ILE A 128 10.31 -8.75 -16.64
C ILE A 128 9.06 -8.13 -17.25
N GLY A 129 8.94 -6.80 -17.16
CA GLY A 129 7.78 -6.03 -17.64
C GLY A 129 8.00 -5.34 -19.00
N GLY A 130 9.20 -5.48 -19.59
CA GLY A 130 9.55 -4.85 -20.86
C GLY A 130 10.36 -3.56 -20.70
N GLY A 131 10.52 -2.82 -21.81
CA GLY A 131 11.31 -1.61 -21.91
C GLY A 131 12.57 -1.80 -22.75
N ASP A 132 13.04 -0.72 -23.40
CA ASP A 132 14.19 -0.71 -24.29
C ASP A 132 15.36 0.08 -23.69
N GLY A 133 16.59 -0.33 -24.04
CA GLY A 133 17.81 0.36 -23.66
C GLY A 133 18.17 0.25 -22.18
N ALA A 134 18.60 1.38 -21.59
CA ALA A 134 19.16 1.43 -20.24
C ALA A 134 18.09 1.38 -19.13
N ASN A 135 16.81 1.59 -19.45
CA ASN A 135 15.70 1.55 -18.47
C ASN A 135 14.76 0.39 -18.80
N ARG A 136 14.62 -0.54 -17.85
CA ARG A 136 13.70 -1.68 -17.97
C ARG A 136 12.70 -1.71 -16.84
N TRP A 137 11.50 -2.20 -17.14
CA TRP A 137 10.46 -2.42 -16.17
C TRP A 137 10.50 -3.85 -15.65
N TYR A 138 10.28 -3.97 -14.35
CA TYR A 138 10.10 -5.23 -13.63
C TYR A 138 8.86 -5.15 -12.78
N HIS A 139 8.16 -6.26 -12.64
CA HIS A 139 7.09 -6.43 -11.65
C HIS A 139 7.64 -7.26 -10.51
N VAL A 140 7.57 -6.73 -9.30
CA VAL A 140 8.09 -7.39 -8.09
C VAL A 140 7.01 -7.51 -7.04
N VAL A 141 7.06 -8.57 -6.25
CA VAL A 141 6.15 -8.81 -5.13
C VAL A 141 6.96 -8.85 -3.84
N VAL A 142 6.54 -8.06 -2.85
CA VAL A 142 7.01 -8.12 -1.46
C VAL A 142 5.82 -8.40 -0.54
N ARG A 143 6.07 -8.99 0.63
CA ARG A 143 5.06 -9.28 1.66
C ARG A 143 5.24 -8.43 2.89
N GLU A 144 6.36 -7.74 3.00
CA GLU A 144 6.66 -6.79 4.05
C GLU A 144 6.41 -5.36 3.59
N GLY A 145 6.54 -4.41 4.50
CA GLY A 145 6.34 -2.99 4.21
C GLY A 145 7.41 -2.13 4.86
N ARG A 146 8.67 -2.62 4.90
CA ARG A 146 9.79 -1.86 5.45
C ARG A 146 10.02 -0.58 4.67
N LYS A 147 10.57 0.42 5.33
CA LYS A 147 10.88 1.71 4.70
C LYS A 147 11.76 1.50 3.47
N ARG A 148 11.28 1.94 2.30
CA ARG A 148 11.98 1.89 1.01
C ARG A 148 12.50 0.49 0.61
N GLU A 149 11.88 -0.59 1.10
CA GLU A 149 12.35 -1.97 0.92
C GLU A 149 12.62 -2.32 -0.56
N VAL A 150 11.66 -2.06 -1.45
CA VAL A 150 11.82 -2.34 -2.88
C VAL A 150 13.02 -1.59 -3.48
N ARG A 151 13.24 -0.33 -3.10
CA ARG A 151 14.38 0.45 -3.60
C ARG A 151 15.69 -0.08 -3.05
N ARG A 152 15.75 -0.38 -1.74
CA ARG A 152 16.97 -0.89 -1.09
C ARG A 152 17.40 -2.24 -1.63
N LEU A 153 16.46 -3.13 -1.97
CA LEU A 153 16.78 -4.42 -2.60
C LEU A 153 17.50 -4.23 -3.94
N TRP A 154 17.02 -3.31 -4.78
CA TRP A 154 17.70 -2.98 -6.04
C TRP A 154 19.02 -2.24 -5.81
N GLU A 155 19.05 -1.28 -4.88
CA GLU A 155 20.24 -0.50 -4.51
C GLU A 155 21.36 -1.38 -3.94
N ALA A 156 21.02 -2.50 -3.26
CA ALA A 156 22.00 -3.48 -2.75
C ALA A 156 22.77 -4.22 -3.87
N LEU A 157 22.27 -4.22 -5.09
CA LEU A 157 22.94 -4.74 -6.28
C LEU A 157 23.40 -3.60 -7.23
N ASP A 158 23.59 -2.38 -6.69
CA ASP A 158 24.03 -1.19 -7.41
C ASP A 158 23.07 -0.71 -8.52
N PHE A 159 21.80 -1.14 -8.48
CA PHE A 159 20.79 -0.68 -9.43
C PHE A 159 20.01 0.52 -8.89
N LYS A 160 19.77 1.50 -9.78
CA LYS A 160 18.98 2.69 -9.47
C LYS A 160 17.53 2.54 -9.91
N VAL A 161 16.60 2.70 -8.98
CA VAL A 161 15.15 2.73 -9.26
C VAL A 161 14.73 4.14 -9.67
N SER A 162 14.38 4.33 -10.94
CA SER A 162 13.94 5.61 -11.49
C SER A 162 12.43 5.86 -11.32
N ARG A 163 11.59 4.81 -11.33
CA ARG A 163 10.16 4.88 -11.04
C ARG A 163 9.73 3.69 -10.21
N LEU A 164 8.78 3.92 -9.31
CA LEU A 164 8.19 2.90 -8.45
C LEU A 164 6.69 3.16 -8.33
N ILE A 165 5.88 2.19 -8.76
CA ILE A 165 4.43 2.30 -8.81
C ILE A 165 3.84 1.04 -8.19
N ARG A 166 3.07 1.17 -7.10
CA ARG A 166 2.34 0.02 -6.55
C ARG A 166 1.11 -0.26 -7.41
N THR A 167 1.05 -1.44 -8.00
CA THR A 167 -0.01 -1.86 -8.93
C THR A 167 -1.04 -2.76 -8.30
N ARG A 168 -0.69 -3.46 -7.19
CA ARG A 168 -1.59 -4.37 -6.48
C ARG A 168 -1.30 -4.37 -4.98
N PHE A 169 -2.35 -4.53 -4.18
CA PHE A 169 -2.30 -4.78 -2.74
C PHE A 169 -3.31 -5.89 -2.42
N SER A 170 -2.84 -7.01 -1.84
CA SER A 170 -3.63 -8.24 -1.76
C SER A 170 -4.12 -8.68 -3.14
N ASP A 171 -5.41 -8.89 -3.32
CA ASP A 171 -6.08 -9.16 -4.59
C ASP A 171 -6.60 -7.90 -5.32
N ILE A 172 -6.48 -6.73 -4.69
CA ILE A 172 -6.92 -5.46 -5.27
C ILE A 172 -5.87 -4.93 -6.24
N ARG A 173 -6.22 -4.91 -7.52
CA ARG A 173 -5.42 -4.30 -8.59
C ARG A 173 -5.89 -2.88 -8.87
N MET A 174 -4.93 -2.00 -9.12
CA MET A 174 -5.25 -0.65 -9.60
C MET A 174 -5.81 -0.72 -11.03
N PRO A 175 -7.00 -0.19 -11.28
CA PRO A 175 -7.56 -0.15 -12.63
C PRO A 175 -6.78 0.79 -13.54
N ASP A 176 -6.63 0.44 -14.82
CA ASP A 176 -5.91 1.25 -15.80
C ASP A 176 -6.55 2.62 -16.04
N ASN A 177 -7.87 2.71 -15.86
CA ASN A 177 -8.65 3.94 -16.04
C ASN A 177 -8.64 4.86 -14.81
N LEU A 178 -8.14 4.42 -13.64
CA LEU A 178 -8.03 5.27 -12.45
C LEU A 178 -6.87 6.25 -12.60
N ARG A 179 -7.19 7.51 -12.92
CA ARG A 179 -6.18 8.55 -13.16
C ARG A 179 -5.43 8.93 -11.87
N ALA A 180 -4.27 9.56 -12.03
CA ALA A 180 -3.48 10.06 -10.90
C ALA A 180 -4.32 10.98 -9.99
N ASN A 181 -4.22 10.76 -8.68
CA ASN A 181 -4.96 11.45 -7.62
C ASN A 181 -6.49 11.28 -7.68
N GLN A 182 -7.00 10.35 -8.46
CA GLN A 182 -8.40 9.93 -8.37
C GLN A 182 -8.57 8.79 -7.37
N SER A 183 -9.71 8.79 -6.70
CA SER A 183 -10.13 7.76 -5.76
C SER A 183 -11.45 7.12 -6.18
N GLU A 184 -11.61 5.83 -5.85
CA GLU A 184 -12.81 5.05 -6.14
C GLU A 184 -13.09 4.06 -5.00
N LEU A 185 -14.36 3.90 -4.63
CA LEU A 185 -14.78 2.91 -3.65
C LEU A 185 -14.65 1.49 -4.23
N LEU A 186 -14.15 0.57 -3.44
CA LEU A 186 -14.16 -0.85 -3.78
C LEU A 186 -15.59 -1.39 -3.81
N LYS A 187 -15.84 -2.33 -4.71
CA LYS A 187 -17.10 -3.07 -4.76
C LYS A 187 -17.24 -3.97 -3.52
N PRO A 188 -18.47 -4.28 -3.06
CA PRO A 188 -18.69 -5.10 -1.87
C PRO A 188 -17.93 -6.45 -1.89
N LYS A 189 -17.86 -7.11 -3.04
CA LYS A 189 -17.09 -8.36 -3.19
C LYS A 189 -15.59 -8.19 -2.94
N GLN A 190 -15.01 -7.06 -3.33
CA GLN A 190 -13.59 -6.75 -3.10
C GLN A 190 -13.33 -6.44 -1.63
N VAL A 191 -14.25 -5.71 -0.97
CA VAL A 191 -14.18 -5.46 0.47
C VAL A 191 -14.24 -6.78 1.24
N GLN A 192 -15.17 -7.66 0.88
CA GLN A 192 -15.29 -8.99 1.50
C GLN A 192 -14.02 -9.83 1.30
N SER A 193 -13.40 -9.77 0.13
CA SER A 193 -12.15 -10.47 -0.14
C SER A 193 -11.02 -9.98 0.76
N LEU A 194 -10.90 -8.66 0.97
CA LEU A 194 -9.92 -8.08 1.90
C LEU A 194 -10.19 -8.50 3.35
N LEU A 195 -11.43 -8.49 3.80
CA LEU A 195 -11.81 -8.96 5.14
C LEU A 195 -11.42 -10.43 5.34
N ASN A 196 -11.71 -11.28 4.37
CA ASN A 196 -11.37 -12.71 4.39
C ASN A 196 -9.86 -12.93 4.43
N SER A 197 -9.08 -12.13 3.67
CA SER A 197 -7.61 -12.26 3.60
C SER A 197 -6.90 -12.06 4.94
N VAL A 198 -7.57 -11.43 5.91
CA VAL A 198 -7.03 -11.16 7.26
C VAL A 198 -7.90 -11.78 8.37
N ASN A 199 -8.77 -12.73 8.03
CA ASN A 199 -9.67 -13.42 8.96
C ASN A 199 -10.52 -12.44 9.82
N LEU A 200 -11.00 -11.36 9.21
CA LEU A 200 -12.03 -10.50 9.75
C LEU A 200 -13.38 -10.93 9.18
N LEU A 201 -14.26 -11.35 10.08
CA LEU A 201 -15.66 -11.57 9.73
C LEU A 201 -16.37 -10.21 9.61
N PRO A 202 -17.36 -10.09 8.72
CA PRO A 202 -18.19 -8.89 8.60
C PRO A 202 -18.98 -8.61 9.88
#